data_f4f20f18500d85dcd5896049a6fd4418
#
_entry.id   f4f20f18500d85dcd5896049a6fd4418
#
_cell.length_a   1.000
_cell.length_b   1.000
_cell.length_c   1.000
_cell.angle_alpha   90.00
_cell.angle_beta   90.00
_cell.angle_gamma   90.00
#
_symmetry.space_group_name_H-M   'P 1'
#
loop_
_entity.id
_entity.type
_entity.pdbx_description
1 polymer ?
#
loop_
_entity_poly.entity_id
_entity_poly.type
_entity_poly.pdbx_seq_one_letter_code
_entity_poly.pdbx_strand_id
1 'polypeptide(L)'
;MMPVGFSQGLSFDRKRTNWNGTGPRPLAWSVWYPANDEAIETPPSAPSWFKQEAVAHDAPIKLTSDALPVVMLSHGSGGVAGGLGWLGHRLAQSGFVALAVNHHGHTGSEPYRPEGFLCLWERASDLSALFDADDWKEALGATFENHAHVAGFSAGAYTALLLLGARVAYSQFEPDNPRKSPVRGPREFPDLAEHIPSLLHDRIFLESWNRRRENFKDERFVTGLAIAPGRSVLGFAEDSLEQINAPVQIIGGDADTIAPANECCVWLHKKIRSSSLEILQGGIGHYTFLPEPTSQGIKASPEIFYDSGLQRKSVHDHVARTAIAFFKACR
;
A
#
# COMPACT_ATOMS: atom_id res chain seq x y z
N MET A 1 9.44 -12.05 -22.34
CA MET A 1 9.25 -11.13 -21.20
C MET A 1 10.37 -11.41 -20.21
N MET A 2 10.78 -10.41 -19.44
CA MET A 2 11.82 -10.58 -18.42
C MET A 2 11.26 -11.45 -17.28
N PRO A 3 11.97 -12.50 -16.84
CA PRO A 3 11.54 -13.30 -15.68
C PRO A 3 11.43 -12.43 -14.43
N VAL A 4 10.46 -12.76 -13.56
CA VAL A 4 10.24 -12.04 -12.31
C VAL A 4 10.72 -12.87 -11.14
N GLY A 5 11.71 -12.36 -10.44
CA GLY A 5 12.15 -12.89 -9.15
C GLY A 5 11.20 -12.47 -8.03
N PHE A 6 11.12 -13.31 -7.00
CA PHE A 6 10.34 -13.03 -5.81
C PHE A 6 11.04 -13.55 -4.58
N SER A 7 11.18 -12.69 -3.57
CA SER A 7 11.71 -13.07 -2.26
C SER A 7 10.89 -12.46 -1.14
N GLN A 8 10.98 -13.03 0.04
CA GLN A 8 10.31 -12.57 1.26
C GLN A 8 11.29 -12.58 2.42
N GLY A 9 11.04 -11.72 3.39
CA GLY A 9 11.85 -11.68 4.59
C GLY A 9 11.22 -10.87 5.70
N LEU A 10 11.99 -10.68 6.75
CA LEU A 10 11.61 -9.97 7.95
C LEU A 10 12.73 -9.04 8.39
N SER A 11 12.46 -7.75 8.40
CA SER A 11 13.30 -6.71 8.98
C SER A 11 12.65 -6.18 10.26
N PHE A 12 13.37 -5.36 11.01
CA PHE A 12 12.85 -4.77 12.24
C PHE A 12 13.19 -3.28 12.32
N ASP A 13 12.17 -2.46 12.57
CA ASP A 13 12.41 -1.09 13.01
C ASP A 13 12.75 -1.06 14.51
N ARG A 14 14.02 -0.82 14.81
CA ARG A 14 14.53 -0.77 16.19
C ARG A 14 14.21 0.55 16.91
N LYS A 15 13.70 1.56 16.20
CA LYS A 15 13.31 2.86 16.77
C LYS A 15 11.89 2.85 17.32
N ARG A 16 11.07 1.88 16.88
CA ARG A 16 9.68 1.70 17.32
C ARG A 16 9.46 0.32 17.92
N THR A 17 8.60 0.22 18.91
CA THR A 17 8.19 -1.05 19.48
C THR A 17 7.01 -1.66 18.69
N ASN A 18 6.88 -2.98 18.79
CA ASN A 18 5.63 -3.64 18.41
C ASN A 18 4.50 -3.23 19.37
N TRP A 19 3.26 -3.48 18.97
CA TRP A 19 2.08 -3.09 19.76
C TRP A 19 1.96 -3.79 21.13
N ASN A 20 2.73 -4.85 21.38
CA ASN A 20 2.80 -5.52 22.68
C ASN A 20 3.89 -4.92 23.60
N GLY A 21 4.76 -4.05 23.11
CA GLY A 21 5.89 -3.51 23.87
C GLY A 21 6.98 -4.53 24.19
N THR A 22 7.00 -5.67 23.51
CA THR A 22 7.92 -6.80 23.81
C THR A 22 9.17 -6.84 22.95
N GLY A 23 9.26 -5.98 21.95
CA GLY A 23 10.40 -5.94 21.04
C GLY A 23 10.26 -4.89 19.94
N PRO A 24 11.21 -4.85 19.00
CA PRO A 24 11.16 -3.92 17.88
C PRO A 24 9.97 -4.20 16.96
N ARG A 25 9.54 -3.18 16.21
CA ARG A 25 8.42 -3.29 15.27
C ARG A 25 8.81 -4.16 14.08
N PRO A 26 8.07 -5.26 13.80
CA PRO A 26 8.38 -6.15 12.69
C PRO A 26 7.95 -5.51 11.36
N LEU A 27 8.75 -5.74 10.32
CA LEU A 27 8.54 -5.32 8.95
C LEU A 27 8.68 -6.54 8.04
N ALA A 28 7.65 -7.39 8.01
CA ALA A 28 7.62 -8.53 7.11
C ALA A 28 7.39 -8.02 5.68
N TRP A 29 8.30 -8.36 4.77
CA TRP A 29 8.31 -7.83 3.41
C TRP A 29 8.21 -8.90 2.33
N SER A 30 7.76 -8.48 1.17
CA SER A 30 7.79 -9.24 -0.09
C SER A 30 8.36 -8.34 -1.17
N VAL A 31 9.20 -8.88 -2.05
CA VAL A 31 9.82 -8.12 -3.13
C VAL A 31 9.72 -8.86 -4.46
N TRP A 32 9.28 -8.15 -5.50
CA TRP A 32 9.30 -8.57 -6.89
C TRP A 32 10.41 -7.79 -7.60
N TYR A 33 11.23 -8.47 -8.40
CA TYR A 33 12.38 -7.87 -9.04
C TYR A 33 12.68 -8.50 -10.40
N PRO A 34 13.38 -7.80 -11.30
CA PRO A 34 13.88 -8.38 -12.53
C PRO A 34 14.84 -9.52 -12.22
N ALA A 35 14.50 -10.76 -12.54
CA ALA A 35 15.41 -11.88 -12.40
C ALA A 35 16.33 -12.01 -13.61
N ASN A 36 17.44 -12.73 -13.46
CA ASN A 36 18.31 -13.04 -14.57
C ASN A 36 17.56 -13.83 -15.67
N ASP A 37 18.09 -13.81 -16.89
CA ASP A 37 17.39 -14.37 -18.06
C ASP A 37 17.26 -15.92 -18.02
N GLU A 38 18.00 -16.59 -17.13
CA GLU A 38 17.96 -18.05 -16.91
C GLU A 38 16.98 -18.47 -15.80
N ALA A 39 16.38 -17.50 -15.09
CA ALA A 39 15.47 -17.79 -14.00
C ALA A 39 14.19 -18.48 -14.50
N ILE A 40 13.78 -19.53 -13.78
CA ILE A 40 12.60 -20.32 -14.12
C ILE A 40 11.46 -19.92 -13.17
N GLU A 41 10.43 -19.31 -13.76
CA GLU A 41 9.22 -18.98 -13.03
C GLU A 41 8.39 -20.24 -12.77
N THR A 42 7.90 -20.39 -11.55
CA THR A 42 7.02 -21.49 -11.12
C THR A 42 5.66 -20.95 -10.68
N PRO A 43 4.57 -21.64 -11.00
CA PRO A 43 3.26 -21.24 -10.52
C PRO A 43 3.18 -21.35 -8.99
N PRO A 44 2.27 -20.63 -8.33
CA PRO A 44 2.09 -20.70 -6.90
C PRO A 44 1.70 -22.12 -6.45
N SER A 45 2.34 -22.60 -5.40
CA SER A 45 2.13 -23.96 -4.89
C SER A 45 1.09 -24.05 -3.76
N ALA A 46 0.79 -22.93 -3.08
CA ALA A 46 -0.12 -22.92 -1.94
C ALA A 46 -1.53 -22.45 -2.33
N PRO A 47 -2.58 -23.00 -1.73
CA PRO A 47 -3.94 -22.50 -1.85
C PRO A 47 -4.01 -21.04 -1.39
N SER A 48 -4.66 -20.17 -2.17
CA SER A 48 -4.82 -18.75 -1.87
C SER A 48 -6.20 -18.28 -2.27
N TRP A 49 -6.70 -17.21 -1.63
CA TRP A 49 -7.90 -16.52 -2.08
C TRP A 49 -7.70 -15.78 -3.40
N PHE A 50 -6.46 -15.43 -3.69
CA PHE A 50 -6.08 -14.65 -4.86
C PHE A 50 -5.25 -15.49 -5.83
N LYS A 51 -5.48 -15.29 -7.13
CA LYS A 51 -4.56 -15.75 -8.15
C LYS A 51 -3.25 -14.98 -8.01
N GLN A 52 -2.18 -15.70 -8.13
CA GLN A 52 -0.82 -15.16 -8.13
C GLN A 52 -0.18 -15.46 -9.46
N GLU A 53 0.67 -14.58 -9.94
CA GLU A 53 1.47 -14.82 -11.14
C GLU A 53 2.60 -15.81 -10.82
N ALA A 54 3.10 -16.50 -11.85
CA ALA A 54 4.30 -17.32 -11.70
C ALA A 54 5.51 -16.43 -11.42
N VAL A 55 6.41 -16.88 -10.55
CA VAL A 55 7.62 -16.15 -10.16
C VAL A 55 8.80 -17.11 -9.97
N ALA A 56 10.01 -16.60 -10.12
CA ALA A 56 11.22 -17.34 -9.81
C ALA A 56 11.65 -17.04 -8.35
N HIS A 57 11.35 -17.98 -7.45
CA HIS A 57 11.65 -17.81 -6.02
C HIS A 57 13.15 -17.74 -5.78
N ASP A 58 13.58 -16.69 -5.07
CA ASP A 58 14.96 -16.43 -4.65
C ASP A 58 16.00 -16.52 -5.80
N ALA A 59 15.54 -16.30 -7.03
CA ALA A 59 16.41 -16.31 -8.20
C ALA A 59 17.37 -15.10 -8.17
N PRO A 60 18.58 -15.23 -8.74
CA PRO A 60 19.49 -14.10 -8.86
C PRO A 60 18.85 -12.93 -9.60
N ILE A 61 19.01 -11.72 -9.06
CA ILE A 61 18.53 -10.50 -9.72
C ILE A 61 19.31 -10.25 -11.01
N LYS A 62 18.66 -9.67 -12.00
CA LYS A 62 19.32 -9.21 -13.23
C LYS A 62 20.16 -7.99 -12.91
N LEU A 63 21.48 -8.17 -12.86
CA LEU A 63 22.41 -7.07 -12.65
C LEU A 63 22.43 -6.12 -13.85
N THR A 64 22.45 -4.83 -13.57
CA THR A 64 22.55 -3.74 -14.53
C THR A 64 23.75 -2.86 -14.17
N SER A 65 24.24 -2.05 -15.13
CA SER A 65 25.28 -1.05 -14.83
C SER A 65 24.81 0.06 -13.92
N ASP A 66 23.51 0.32 -13.94
CA ASP A 66 22.87 1.41 -13.20
C ASP A 66 22.13 0.87 -11.96
N ALA A 67 21.96 1.73 -10.97
CA ALA A 67 21.17 1.43 -9.80
C ALA A 67 19.69 1.16 -10.20
N LEU A 68 19.09 0.13 -9.62
CA LEU A 68 17.71 -0.27 -9.91
C LEU A 68 16.71 0.66 -9.23
N PRO A 69 15.66 1.10 -9.95
CA PRO A 69 14.61 1.92 -9.38
C PRO A 69 13.70 1.10 -8.45
N VAL A 70 13.32 1.71 -7.32
CA VAL A 70 12.51 1.08 -6.28
C VAL A 70 11.10 1.69 -6.27
N VAL A 71 10.09 0.83 -6.20
CA VAL A 71 8.69 1.20 -5.92
C VAL A 71 8.26 0.53 -4.62
N MET A 72 7.96 1.33 -3.60
CA MET A 72 7.40 0.82 -2.34
C MET A 72 5.89 0.63 -2.47
N LEU A 73 5.38 -0.52 -2.05
CA LEU A 73 3.96 -0.88 -2.17
C LEU A 73 3.30 -0.98 -0.80
N SER A 74 2.14 -0.35 -0.65
CA SER A 74 1.35 -0.34 0.59
C SER A 74 -0.06 -0.88 0.34
N HIS A 75 -0.40 -1.99 0.99
CA HIS A 75 -1.69 -2.68 0.84
C HIS A 75 -2.87 -1.91 1.46
N GLY A 76 -4.09 -2.27 1.10
CA GLY A 76 -5.33 -1.75 1.68
C GLY A 76 -5.57 -2.21 3.13
N SER A 77 -6.68 -1.76 3.73
CA SER A 77 -7.06 -2.13 5.09
C SER A 77 -7.15 -3.65 5.25
N GLY A 78 -6.53 -4.19 6.30
CA GLY A 78 -6.53 -5.63 6.59
C GLY A 78 -5.90 -6.53 5.50
N GLY A 79 -5.30 -5.94 4.46
CA GLY A 79 -4.67 -6.67 3.36
C GLY A 79 -3.31 -7.26 3.74
N VAL A 80 -2.60 -7.72 2.73
CA VAL A 80 -1.24 -8.27 2.84
C VAL A 80 -0.34 -7.71 1.74
N ALA A 81 0.98 -7.80 1.89
CA ALA A 81 1.95 -7.39 0.88
C ALA A 81 1.61 -7.97 -0.51
N GLY A 82 1.25 -9.25 -0.58
CA GLY A 82 0.82 -9.91 -1.81
C GLY A 82 -0.47 -9.37 -2.45
N GLY A 83 -1.25 -8.53 -1.73
CA GLY A 83 -2.45 -7.89 -2.26
C GLY A 83 -2.19 -6.92 -3.42
N LEU A 84 -0.95 -6.45 -3.57
CA LEU A 84 -0.47 -5.68 -4.73
C LEU A 84 0.51 -6.47 -5.60
N GLY A 85 0.58 -7.80 -5.44
CA GLY A 85 1.50 -8.64 -6.20
C GLY A 85 1.30 -8.56 -7.71
N TRP A 86 0.06 -8.37 -8.18
CA TRP A 86 -0.23 -8.13 -9.58
C TRP A 86 0.46 -6.88 -10.15
N LEU A 87 0.59 -5.81 -9.35
CA LEU A 87 1.31 -4.60 -9.71
C LEU A 87 2.82 -4.82 -9.57
N GLY A 88 3.25 -5.42 -8.46
CA GLY A 88 4.66 -5.74 -8.20
C GLY A 88 5.28 -6.57 -9.32
N HIS A 89 4.58 -7.62 -9.77
CA HIS A 89 5.02 -8.46 -10.88
C HIS A 89 5.23 -7.65 -12.18
N ARG A 90 4.26 -6.80 -12.56
CA ARG A 90 4.35 -5.99 -13.79
C ARG A 90 5.42 -4.89 -13.70
N LEU A 91 5.62 -4.31 -12.54
CA LEU A 91 6.72 -3.39 -12.28
C LEU A 91 8.08 -4.08 -12.46
N ALA A 92 8.24 -5.29 -11.89
CA ALA A 92 9.46 -6.07 -12.04
C ALA A 92 9.74 -6.44 -13.49
N GLN A 93 8.73 -6.85 -14.27
CA GLN A 93 8.87 -7.08 -15.72
C GLN A 93 9.30 -5.82 -16.48
N SER A 94 9.11 -4.64 -15.91
CA SER A 94 9.46 -3.35 -16.52
C SER A 94 10.76 -2.74 -16.00
N GLY A 95 11.50 -3.50 -15.16
CA GLY A 95 12.83 -3.12 -14.68
C GLY A 95 12.84 -2.44 -13.30
N PHE A 96 11.70 -2.40 -12.57
CA PHE A 96 11.64 -1.88 -11.21
C PHE A 96 11.82 -3.00 -10.17
N VAL A 97 12.30 -2.63 -8.99
CA VAL A 97 12.19 -3.45 -7.79
C VAL A 97 10.95 -2.99 -7.01
N ALA A 98 9.98 -3.86 -6.86
CA ALA A 98 8.72 -3.56 -6.16
C ALA A 98 8.74 -4.20 -4.77
N LEU A 99 8.86 -3.39 -3.73
CA LEU A 99 9.01 -3.83 -2.34
C LEU A 99 7.75 -3.50 -1.53
N ALA A 100 7.09 -4.51 -0.98
CA ALA A 100 5.87 -4.40 -0.20
C ALA A 100 6.09 -4.81 1.26
N VAL A 101 5.35 -4.22 2.19
CA VAL A 101 5.38 -4.57 3.61
C VAL A 101 4.02 -5.04 4.10
N ASN A 102 4.01 -5.96 5.05
CA ASN A 102 2.85 -6.25 5.90
C ASN A 102 2.88 -5.29 7.09
N HIS A 103 1.91 -4.37 7.15
CA HIS A 103 1.87 -3.35 8.22
C HIS A 103 1.42 -3.96 9.55
N HIS A 104 2.31 -3.98 10.53
CA HIS A 104 2.10 -4.63 11.83
C HIS A 104 0.81 -4.20 12.53
N GLY A 105 -0.03 -5.17 12.89
CA GLY A 105 -1.35 -4.98 13.49
C GLY A 105 -2.46 -4.63 12.49
N HIS A 106 -2.10 -4.34 11.23
CA HIS A 106 -3.05 -3.94 10.17
C HIS A 106 -2.99 -4.84 8.94
N THR A 107 -2.50 -6.05 9.08
CA THR A 107 -2.30 -7.00 7.99
C THR A 107 -2.96 -8.34 8.28
N GLY A 108 -3.52 -8.99 7.25
CA GLY A 108 -4.09 -10.33 7.36
C GLY A 108 -3.07 -11.45 7.52
N SER A 109 -1.77 -11.15 7.57
CA SER A 109 -0.70 -12.14 7.83
C SER A 109 -0.47 -12.39 9.32
N GLU A 110 -1.10 -11.63 10.19
CA GLU A 110 -1.07 -11.77 11.65
C GLU A 110 -2.42 -11.37 12.26
N PRO A 111 -2.68 -11.63 13.56
CA PRO A 111 -3.90 -11.17 14.20
C PRO A 111 -4.09 -9.65 14.10
N TYR A 112 -5.27 -9.23 13.67
CA TYR A 112 -5.61 -7.81 13.61
C TYR A 112 -5.58 -7.16 14.99
N ARG A 113 -5.10 -5.92 15.04
CA ARG A 113 -5.01 -5.14 16.27
C ARG A 113 -5.64 -3.76 16.06
N PRO A 114 -6.50 -3.31 16.98
CA PRO A 114 -7.15 -2.00 16.85
C PRO A 114 -6.14 -0.86 16.75
N GLU A 115 -4.99 -0.96 17.43
CA GLU A 115 -3.90 0.01 17.34
C GLU A 115 -3.40 0.18 15.90
N GLY A 116 -3.19 -0.92 15.17
CA GLY A 116 -2.73 -0.90 13.79
C GLY A 116 -3.75 -0.27 12.83
N PHE A 117 -5.04 -0.49 13.09
CA PHE A 117 -6.13 0.08 12.29
C PHE A 117 -6.41 1.55 12.61
N LEU A 118 -6.18 1.99 13.84
CA LEU A 118 -6.38 3.38 14.27
C LEU A 118 -5.19 4.27 13.94
N CYS A 119 -3.96 3.78 14.12
CA CYS A 119 -2.72 4.54 13.95
C CYS A 119 -2.15 4.38 12.52
N LEU A 120 -2.94 4.77 11.51
CA LEU A 120 -2.57 4.60 10.09
C LEU A 120 -1.28 5.34 9.68
N TRP A 121 -0.87 6.37 10.40
CA TRP A 121 0.39 7.11 10.15
C TRP A 121 1.63 6.26 10.40
N GLU A 122 1.56 5.26 11.28
CA GLU A 122 2.68 4.34 11.51
C GLU A 122 3.08 3.57 10.26
N ARG A 123 2.17 3.41 9.30
CA ARG A 123 2.42 2.74 8.02
C ARG A 123 3.40 3.51 7.14
N ALA A 124 3.39 4.84 7.20
CA ALA A 124 4.39 5.66 6.50
C ALA A 124 5.80 5.41 7.08
N SER A 125 5.90 5.39 8.42
CA SER A 125 7.16 5.05 9.10
C SER A 125 7.61 3.62 8.82
N ASP A 126 6.67 2.65 8.60
CA ASP A 126 7.03 1.29 8.20
C ASP A 126 7.73 1.25 6.84
N LEU A 127 7.23 2.01 5.85
CA LEU A 127 7.85 2.07 4.53
C LEU A 127 9.21 2.78 4.57
N SER A 128 9.35 3.90 5.31
CA SER A 128 10.62 4.58 5.49
C SER A 128 11.68 3.67 6.14
N ALA A 129 11.28 2.97 7.22
CA ALA A 129 12.18 2.06 7.92
C ALA A 129 12.55 0.83 7.07
N LEU A 130 11.62 0.30 6.28
CA LEU A 130 11.91 -0.80 5.37
C LEU A 130 12.84 -0.36 4.23
N PHE A 131 12.66 0.86 3.70
CA PHE A 131 13.57 1.39 2.68
C PHE A 131 15.00 1.57 3.22
N ASP A 132 15.16 1.88 4.51
CA ASP A 132 16.45 1.94 5.19
C ASP A 132 17.07 0.55 5.44
N ALA A 133 16.26 -0.50 5.59
CA ALA A 133 16.70 -1.81 5.99
C ALA A 133 17.68 -2.44 4.97
N ASP A 134 18.72 -3.05 5.47
CA ASP A 134 19.74 -3.71 4.63
C ASP A 134 19.32 -5.14 4.25
N ASP A 135 18.47 -5.79 5.04
CA ASP A 135 18.09 -7.20 4.86
C ASP A 135 17.61 -7.53 3.44
N TRP A 136 16.70 -6.73 2.86
CA TRP A 136 16.19 -6.96 1.50
C TRP A 136 17.23 -6.60 0.43
N LYS A 137 18.08 -5.60 0.69
CA LYS A 137 19.17 -5.18 -0.22
C LYS A 137 20.22 -6.26 -0.33
N GLU A 138 20.63 -6.80 0.83
CA GLU A 138 21.59 -7.91 0.93
C GLU A 138 21.03 -9.18 0.28
N ALA A 139 19.73 -9.49 0.50
CA ALA A 139 19.09 -10.64 -0.11
C ALA A 139 19.10 -10.57 -1.65
N LEU A 140 19.01 -9.39 -2.24
CA LEU A 140 19.04 -9.20 -3.69
C LEU A 140 20.45 -9.00 -4.25
N GLY A 141 21.40 -8.48 -3.45
CA GLY A 141 22.80 -8.32 -3.85
C GLY A 141 23.03 -7.37 -5.02
N ALA A 142 22.22 -6.30 -5.13
CA ALA A 142 22.29 -5.31 -6.21
C ALA A 142 22.40 -3.88 -5.66
N THR A 143 22.64 -2.92 -6.54
CA THR A 143 22.63 -1.50 -6.21
C THR A 143 21.24 -0.90 -6.55
N PHE A 144 20.72 -0.11 -5.63
CA PHE A 144 19.39 0.53 -5.75
C PHE A 144 19.54 2.05 -5.75
N GLU A 145 18.58 2.73 -6.38
CA GLU A 145 18.49 4.19 -6.29
C GLU A 145 18.28 4.61 -4.82
N ASN A 146 18.84 5.76 -4.44
CA ASN A 146 18.70 6.31 -3.08
C ASN A 146 17.36 7.03 -2.85
N HIS A 147 16.50 7.04 -3.85
CA HIS A 147 15.12 7.51 -3.81
C HIS A 147 14.17 6.41 -4.31
N ALA A 148 12.90 6.55 -4.01
CA ALA A 148 11.88 5.57 -4.37
C ALA A 148 10.60 6.25 -4.82
N HIS A 149 9.82 5.51 -5.61
CA HIS A 149 8.41 5.79 -5.84
C HIS A 149 7.57 5.06 -4.78
N VAL A 150 6.34 5.50 -4.55
CA VAL A 150 5.40 4.80 -3.67
C VAL A 150 4.07 4.58 -4.35
N ALA A 151 3.51 3.38 -4.23
CA ALA A 151 2.16 3.06 -4.69
C ALA A 151 1.35 2.44 -3.56
N GLY A 152 0.09 2.83 -3.44
CA GLY A 152 -0.78 2.25 -2.41
C GLY A 152 -2.22 2.14 -2.85
N PHE A 153 -2.89 1.10 -2.34
CA PHE A 153 -4.31 0.86 -2.53
C PHE A 153 -5.09 1.20 -1.26
N SER A 154 -6.20 1.92 -1.38
CA SER A 154 -7.10 2.23 -0.27
C SER A 154 -6.36 2.90 0.91
N ALA A 155 -6.26 2.24 2.07
CA ALA A 155 -5.42 2.69 3.19
C ALA A 155 -3.93 2.83 2.81
N GLY A 156 -3.45 2.08 1.81
CA GLY A 156 -2.11 2.25 1.25
C GLY A 156 -1.93 3.55 0.48
N ALA A 157 -2.98 4.03 -0.19
CA ALA A 157 -2.96 5.35 -0.83
C ALA A 157 -2.82 6.49 0.21
N TYR A 158 -3.49 6.36 1.36
CA TYR A 158 -3.27 7.25 2.50
C TYR A 158 -1.80 7.22 2.96
N THR A 159 -1.21 6.03 3.08
CA THR A 159 0.20 5.85 3.43
C THR A 159 1.13 6.54 2.44
N ALA A 160 0.89 6.38 1.14
CA ALA A 160 1.67 7.03 0.10
C ALA A 160 1.64 8.56 0.20
N LEU A 161 0.46 9.13 0.45
CA LEU A 161 0.30 10.58 0.58
C LEU A 161 0.98 11.15 1.84
N LEU A 162 1.01 10.40 2.96
CA LEU A 162 1.78 10.79 4.15
C LEU A 162 3.26 10.92 3.85
N LEU A 163 3.85 9.95 3.13
CA LEU A 163 5.26 9.99 2.72
C LEU A 163 5.59 11.18 1.81
N LEU A 164 4.61 11.68 1.09
CA LEU A 164 4.75 12.86 0.22
C LEU A 164 4.44 14.19 0.92
N GLY A 165 4.03 14.16 2.19
CA GLY A 165 3.85 15.35 3.01
C GLY A 165 2.42 15.69 3.42
N ALA A 166 1.43 14.84 3.12
CA ALA A 166 0.12 14.98 3.72
C ALA A 166 0.23 14.86 5.25
N ARG A 167 -0.50 15.68 6.01
CA ARG A 167 -0.56 15.63 7.46
C ARG A 167 -1.97 15.29 7.92
N VAL A 168 -2.07 14.55 9.01
CA VAL A 168 -3.35 14.18 9.62
C VAL A 168 -3.90 15.37 10.42
N ALA A 169 -5.08 15.86 10.06
CA ALA A 169 -5.86 16.76 10.90
C ALA A 169 -6.71 15.94 11.87
N TYR A 170 -7.35 14.89 11.38
CA TYR A 170 -8.19 13.98 12.15
C TYR A 170 -8.02 12.54 11.68
N SER A 171 -7.94 11.59 12.61
CA SER A 171 -8.12 10.18 12.28
C SER A 171 -9.57 9.93 11.81
N GLN A 172 -9.78 8.99 10.90
CA GLN A 172 -11.12 8.71 10.36
C GLN A 172 -12.15 8.43 11.46
N PHE A 173 -11.76 7.75 12.53
CA PHE A 173 -12.64 7.33 13.63
C PHE A 173 -12.49 8.20 14.89
N GLU A 174 -11.73 9.29 14.82
CA GLU A 174 -11.55 10.22 15.94
C GLU A 174 -12.91 10.86 16.33
N PRO A 175 -13.30 10.87 17.61
CA PRO A 175 -14.61 11.36 18.04
C PRO A 175 -14.91 12.79 17.60
N ASP A 176 -13.88 13.65 17.57
CA ASP A 176 -13.99 15.07 17.22
C ASP A 176 -13.79 15.34 15.71
N ASN A 177 -13.68 14.29 14.88
CA ASN A 177 -13.57 14.46 13.44
C ASN A 177 -14.85 15.12 12.90
N PRO A 178 -14.78 16.33 12.29
CA PRO A 178 -15.95 17.03 11.76
C PRO A 178 -16.59 16.27 10.58
N ARG A 179 -15.80 15.48 9.86
CA ARG A 179 -16.28 14.56 8.80
C ARG A 179 -16.54 13.20 9.40
N LYS A 180 -17.73 13.03 10.00
CA LYS A 180 -18.08 11.75 10.62
C LYS A 180 -18.01 10.60 9.62
N SER A 181 -17.33 9.53 10.03
CA SER A 181 -17.32 8.29 9.25
C SER A 181 -18.74 7.70 9.20
N PRO A 182 -19.21 7.24 8.03
CA PRO A 182 -20.51 6.55 7.92
C PRO A 182 -20.51 5.18 8.59
N VAL A 183 -19.33 4.66 8.96
CA VAL A 183 -19.15 3.36 9.61
C VAL A 183 -18.29 3.52 10.88
N ARG A 184 -18.40 2.58 11.81
CA ARG A 184 -17.66 2.59 13.08
C ARG A 184 -16.29 1.92 12.97
N GLY A 185 -16.04 1.20 11.90
CA GLY A 185 -14.80 0.53 11.56
C GLY A 185 -14.83 0.00 10.15
N PRO A 186 -13.69 -0.45 9.60
CA PRO A 186 -13.65 -1.15 8.34
C PRO A 186 -14.27 -2.54 8.47
N ARG A 187 -14.51 -3.22 7.34
CA ARG A 187 -15.07 -4.58 7.31
C ARG A 187 -14.29 -5.57 8.20
N GLU A 188 -12.97 -5.45 8.18
CA GLU A 188 -12.03 -6.29 8.95
C GLU A 188 -12.10 -6.04 10.46
N PHE A 189 -12.60 -4.86 10.88
CA PHE A 189 -12.70 -4.46 12.27
C PHE A 189 -13.93 -3.56 12.48
N PRO A 190 -15.17 -4.09 12.44
CA PRO A 190 -16.41 -3.29 12.37
C PRO A 190 -16.67 -2.41 13.59
N ASP A 191 -16.19 -2.80 14.76
CA ASP A 191 -16.34 -2.10 16.06
C ASP A 191 -15.11 -1.27 16.46
N LEU A 192 -14.23 -0.96 15.51
CA LEU A 192 -12.93 -0.32 15.75
C LEU A 192 -13.02 0.95 16.60
N ALA A 193 -14.01 1.82 16.35
CA ALA A 193 -14.17 3.06 17.09
C ALA A 193 -14.48 2.84 18.60
N GLU A 194 -15.01 1.69 18.98
CA GLU A 194 -15.36 1.35 20.37
C GLU A 194 -14.12 1.05 21.21
N HIS A 195 -12.99 0.73 20.56
CA HIS A 195 -11.73 0.45 21.24
C HIS A 195 -10.99 1.72 21.68
N ILE A 196 -11.28 2.89 21.10
CA ILE A 196 -10.54 4.13 21.37
C ILE A 196 -10.50 4.48 22.88
N PRO A 197 -11.62 4.46 23.64
CA PRO A 197 -11.57 4.84 25.06
C PRO A 197 -10.63 3.97 25.90
N SER A 198 -10.58 2.66 25.66
CA SER A 198 -9.69 1.74 26.38
C SER A 198 -8.24 1.92 25.96
N LEU A 199 -7.98 2.10 24.64
CA LEU A 199 -6.64 2.28 24.10
C LEU A 199 -5.97 3.59 24.55
N LEU A 200 -6.73 4.62 24.87
CA LEU A 200 -6.19 5.87 25.45
C LEU A 200 -5.56 5.67 26.84
N HIS A 201 -5.71 4.51 27.45
CA HIS A 201 -5.01 4.10 28.67
C HIS A 201 -3.79 3.20 28.39
N ASP A 202 -3.60 2.76 27.14
CA ASP A 202 -2.40 2.01 26.72
C ASP A 202 -1.27 2.97 26.35
N ARG A 203 -0.10 2.80 26.97
CA ARG A 203 1.04 3.71 26.79
C ARG A 203 1.55 3.73 25.36
N ILE A 204 1.65 2.55 24.71
CA ILE A 204 2.23 2.44 23.36
C ILE A 204 1.27 3.06 22.34
N PHE A 205 -0.02 2.75 22.48
CA PHE A 205 -1.04 3.38 21.64
C PHE A 205 -1.04 4.90 21.81
N LEU A 206 -1.03 5.39 23.06
CA LEU A 206 -1.08 6.82 23.36
C LEU A 206 0.14 7.57 22.83
N GLU A 207 1.33 6.99 22.91
CA GLU A 207 2.55 7.54 22.31
C GLU A 207 2.39 7.71 20.79
N SER A 208 1.89 6.70 20.08
CA SER A 208 1.60 6.80 18.64
C SER A 208 0.46 7.78 18.37
N TRP A 209 -0.65 7.70 19.11
CA TRP A 209 -1.81 8.57 18.94
C TRP A 209 -1.48 10.06 19.06
N ASN A 210 -0.60 10.43 19.98
CA ASN A 210 -0.15 11.81 20.17
C ASN A 210 0.69 12.33 19.01
N ARG A 211 1.37 11.43 18.28
CA ARG A 211 2.17 11.75 17.10
C ARG A 211 1.37 11.88 15.82
N ARG A 212 0.07 11.57 15.80
CA ARG A 212 -0.76 11.47 14.57
C ARG A 212 -0.69 12.69 13.65
N ARG A 213 -0.44 13.88 14.21
CA ARG A 213 -0.34 15.16 13.48
C ARG A 213 1.09 15.55 13.08
N GLU A 214 2.06 14.70 13.37
CA GLU A 214 3.44 14.94 12.94
C GLU A 214 3.56 14.87 11.41
N ASN A 215 4.67 15.36 10.92
CA ASN A 215 5.01 15.27 9.51
C ASN A 215 5.76 13.95 9.25
N PHE A 216 5.13 13.04 8.49
CA PHE A 216 5.71 11.75 8.09
C PHE A 216 6.34 11.79 6.70
N LYS A 217 6.56 13.00 6.15
CA LYS A 217 7.23 13.15 4.86
C LYS A 217 8.62 12.56 4.90
N ASP A 218 8.96 11.81 3.87
CA ASP A 218 10.31 11.33 3.63
C ASP A 218 10.74 11.80 2.22
N GLU A 219 11.74 12.69 2.16
CA GLU A 219 12.18 13.33 0.92
C GLU A 219 12.72 12.35 -0.12
N ARG A 220 12.98 11.12 0.26
CA ARG A 220 13.41 10.06 -0.66
C ARG A 220 12.25 9.52 -1.51
N PHE A 221 10.99 9.76 -1.10
CA PHE A 221 9.83 9.39 -1.91
C PHE A 221 9.49 10.54 -2.86
N VAL A 222 9.78 10.33 -4.15
CA VAL A 222 9.75 11.39 -5.16
C VAL A 222 8.45 11.45 -5.96
N THR A 223 7.66 10.39 -5.97
CA THR A 223 6.33 10.33 -6.64
C THR A 223 5.40 9.38 -5.93
N GLY A 224 4.10 9.54 -6.11
CA GLY A 224 3.08 8.67 -5.55
C GLY A 224 1.99 8.23 -6.51
N LEU A 225 1.59 6.96 -6.40
CA LEU A 225 0.40 6.41 -7.06
C LEU A 225 -0.63 6.03 -5.99
N ALA A 226 -1.76 6.73 -5.98
CA ALA A 226 -2.89 6.52 -5.08
C ALA A 226 -4.01 5.76 -5.81
N ILE A 227 -4.17 4.47 -5.53
CA ILE A 227 -5.18 3.60 -6.13
C ILE A 227 -6.38 3.51 -5.18
N ALA A 228 -7.55 3.93 -5.64
CA ALA A 228 -8.83 3.93 -4.89
C ALA A 228 -8.64 4.40 -3.44
N PRO A 229 -8.14 5.65 -3.21
CA PRO A 229 -7.85 6.15 -1.86
C PRO A 229 -9.05 5.98 -0.94
N GLY A 230 -8.82 5.36 0.22
CA GLY A 230 -9.86 5.12 1.23
C GLY A 230 -10.34 6.42 1.89
N ARG A 231 -11.51 6.37 2.57
CA ARG A 231 -12.11 7.54 3.26
C ARG A 231 -11.21 8.18 4.32
N SER A 232 -10.19 7.49 4.81
CA SER A 232 -9.18 8.02 5.72
C SER A 232 -8.48 9.28 5.18
N VAL A 233 -8.34 9.42 3.85
CA VAL A 233 -7.74 10.61 3.23
C VAL A 233 -8.51 11.90 3.52
N LEU A 234 -9.81 11.81 3.80
CA LEU A 234 -10.65 12.96 4.15
C LEU A 234 -10.29 13.58 5.51
N GLY A 235 -9.48 12.90 6.30
CA GLY A 235 -8.91 13.41 7.55
C GLY A 235 -7.60 14.16 7.40
N PHE A 236 -7.08 14.33 6.20
CA PHE A 236 -5.88 15.15 5.99
C PHE A 236 -6.14 16.64 6.18
N ALA A 237 -5.13 17.35 6.66
CA ALA A 237 -5.09 18.81 6.67
C ALA A 237 -4.97 19.32 5.24
N GLU A 238 -5.93 20.14 4.80
CA GLU A 238 -6.01 20.60 3.40
C GLU A 238 -4.78 21.39 2.97
N ASP A 239 -4.25 22.24 3.87
CA ASP A 239 -3.03 23.02 3.64
C ASP A 239 -1.82 22.14 3.36
N SER A 240 -1.73 20.96 3.98
CA SER A 240 -0.64 20.03 3.75
C SER A 240 -0.71 19.35 2.38
N LEU A 241 -1.91 19.08 1.90
CA LEU A 241 -2.12 18.54 0.54
C LEU A 241 -1.71 19.54 -0.54
N GLU A 242 -2.00 20.83 -0.33
CA GLU A 242 -1.61 21.92 -1.24
C GLU A 242 -0.09 22.12 -1.32
N GLN A 243 0.64 21.66 -0.30
CA GLN A 243 2.11 21.74 -0.22
C GLN A 243 2.81 20.52 -0.84
N ILE A 244 2.09 19.48 -1.25
CA ILE A 244 2.67 18.34 -1.95
C ILE A 244 3.12 18.80 -3.35
N ASN A 245 4.44 18.80 -3.57
CA ASN A 245 5.04 19.16 -4.86
C ASN A 245 5.43 17.94 -5.69
N ALA A 246 5.62 16.79 -5.05
CA ALA A 246 5.88 15.53 -5.74
C ALA A 246 4.71 15.16 -6.67
N PRO A 247 4.96 14.68 -7.89
CA PRO A 247 3.91 14.20 -8.78
C PRO A 247 3.07 13.08 -8.13
N VAL A 248 1.75 13.18 -8.24
CA VAL A 248 0.81 12.17 -7.72
C VAL A 248 -0.14 11.74 -8.82
N GLN A 249 -0.16 10.44 -9.14
CA GLN A 249 -1.20 9.84 -9.97
C GLN A 249 -2.30 9.28 -9.07
N ILE A 250 -3.54 9.69 -9.28
CA ILE A 250 -4.72 9.21 -8.55
C ILE A 250 -5.57 8.39 -9.52
N ILE A 251 -5.91 7.15 -9.14
CA ILE A 251 -6.78 6.27 -9.93
C ILE A 251 -7.94 5.81 -9.03
N GLY A 252 -9.15 5.93 -9.52
CA GLY A 252 -10.37 5.44 -8.84
C GLY A 252 -11.28 4.68 -9.78
N GLY A 253 -12.34 4.08 -9.25
CA GLY A 253 -13.40 3.40 -10.01
C GLY A 253 -14.72 4.15 -9.93
N ASP A 254 -15.52 4.11 -11.01
CA ASP A 254 -16.79 4.81 -11.13
C ASP A 254 -17.90 4.22 -10.24
N ALA A 255 -17.78 2.95 -9.85
CA ALA A 255 -18.74 2.23 -9.01
C ALA A 255 -18.20 1.91 -7.60
N ASP A 256 -17.16 2.62 -7.15
CA ASP A 256 -16.63 2.46 -5.79
C ASP A 256 -17.61 3.01 -4.75
N THR A 257 -18.27 2.12 -4.01
CA THR A 257 -19.21 2.47 -2.92
C THR A 257 -18.54 2.52 -1.54
N ILE A 258 -17.34 1.97 -1.39
CA ILE A 258 -16.57 1.96 -0.15
C ILE A 258 -15.88 3.31 0.04
N ALA A 259 -15.21 3.78 -1.00
CA ALA A 259 -14.52 5.06 -1.05
C ALA A 259 -14.90 5.80 -2.34
N PRO A 260 -16.10 6.39 -2.41
CA PRO A 260 -16.62 6.97 -3.64
C PRO A 260 -15.64 7.94 -4.28
N ALA A 261 -15.38 7.74 -5.57
CA ALA A 261 -14.36 8.48 -6.30
C ALA A 261 -14.57 10.00 -6.22
N ASN A 262 -15.83 10.47 -6.24
CA ASN A 262 -16.13 11.89 -6.09
C ASN A 262 -15.74 12.46 -4.72
N GLU A 263 -15.87 11.66 -3.66
CA GLU A 263 -15.54 12.10 -2.30
C GLU A 263 -14.05 12.00 -2.01
N CYS A 264 -13.38 10.97 -2.50
CA CYS A 264 -11.99 10.68 -2.17
C CYS A 264 -11.02 11.12 -3.28
N CYS A 265 -11.15 10.57 -4.50
CA CYS A 265 -10.20 10.83 -5.59
C CYS A 265 -10.30 12.27 -6.11
N VAL A 266 -11.52 12.74 -6.42
CA VAL A 266 -11.76 14.10 -6.95
C VAL A 266 -11.40 15.15 -5.90
N TRP A 267 -11.69 14.88 -4.63
CA TRP A 267 -11.32 15.80 -3.54
C TRP A 267 -9.81 15.92 -3.41
N LEU A 268 -9.06 14.81 -3.39
CA LEU A 268 -7.60 14.83 -3.36
C LEU A 268 -7.02 15.59 -4.58
N HIS A 269 -7.51 15.28 -5.77
CA HIS A 269 -7.07 15.97 -6.99
C HIS A 269 -7.26 17.48 -6.95
N LYS A 270 -8.37 17.96 -6.38
CA LYS A 270 -8.61 19.39 -6.20
C LYS A 270 -7.65 20.03 -5.20
N LYS A 271 -7.07 19.27 -4.27
CA LYS A 271 -6.17 19.79 -3.22
C LYS A 271 -4.69 19.64 -3.57
N ILE A 272 -4.32 18.61 -4.32
CA ILE A 272 -2.93 18.33 -4.70
C ILE A 272 -2.69 18.86 -6.10
N ARG A 273 -2.03 20.01 -6.22
CA ARG A 273 -1.79 20.70 -7.52
C ARG A 273 -0.95 19.87 -8.50
N SER A 274 -0.01 19.10 -7.98
CA SER A 274 0.88 18.22 -8.75
C SER A 274 0.25 16.85 -9.09
N SER A 275 -1.07 16.70 -8.94
CA SER A 275 -1.75 15.44 -9.20
C SER A 275 -2.37 15.37 -10.59
N SER A 276 -2.47 14.15 -11.12
CA SER A 276 -3.34 13.74 -12.22
C SER A 276 -4.38 12.74 -11.72
N LEU A 277 -5.56 12.76 -12.33
CA LEU A 277 -6.70 11.95 -11.91
C LEU A 277 -7.24 11.13 -13.08
N GLU A 278 -7.47 9.85 -12.84
CA GLU A 278 -8.17 8.96 -13.74
C GLU A 278 -9.28 8.20 -12.99
N ILE A 279 -10.51 8.29 -13.46
CA ILE A 279 -11.65 7.52 -12.96
C ILE A 279 -12.02 6.48 -14.02
N LEU A 280 -11.69 5.22 -13.72
CA LEU A 280 -11.97 4.11 -14.59
C LEU A 280 -13.48 3.87 -14.66
N GLN A 281 -14.00 3.72 -15.88
CA GLN A 281 -15.40 3.55 -16.17
C GLN A 281 -15.75 2.09 -16.42
N GLY A 282 -17.02 1.72 -16.25
CA GLY A 282 -17.51 0.39 -16.57
C GLY A 282 -17.86 -0.47 -15.35
N GLY A 283 -18.23 0.14 -14.25
CA GLY A 283 -18.64 -0.55 -13.03
C GLY A 283 -17.48 -0.97 -12.14
N ILE A 284 -16.37 -0.20 -12.18
CA ILE A 284 -15.16 -0.46 -11.39
C ILE A 284 -15.42 -0.14 -9.92
N GLY A 285 -15.51 -1.17 -9.09
CA GLY A 285 -15.68 -1.06 -7.64
C GLY A 285 -14.35 -1.02 -6.89
N HIS A 286 -14.43 -0.78 -5.56
CA HIS A 286 -13.26 -0.70 -4.69
C HIS A 286 -12.37 -1.95 -4.77
N TYR A 287 -13.00 -3.12 -4.66
CA TYR A 287 -12.29 -4.39 -4.61
C TYR A 287 -11.84 -4.92 -5.97
N THR A 288 -12.20 -4.25 -7.07
CA THR A 288 -11.68 -4.58 -8.41
C THR A 288 -10.15 -4.42 -8.50
N PHE A 289 -9.58 -3.56 -7.67
CA PHE A 289 -8.12 -3.35 -7.56
C PHE A 289 -7.38 -4.41 -6.74
N LEU A 290 -8.10 -5.32 -6.06
CA LEU A 290 -7.49 -6.52 -5.45
C LEU A 290 -7.20 -7.57 -6.53
N PRO A 291 -6.25 -8.51 -6.30
CA PRO A 291 -5.94 -9.53 -7.28
C PRO A 291 -7.17 -10.36 -7.70
N GLU A 292 -7.09 -11.01 -8.87
CA GLU A 292 -8.14 -11.90 -9.32
C GLU A 292 -8.40 -13.01 -8.28
N PRO A 293 -9.67 -13.38 -8.01
CA PRO A 293 -9.97 -14.42 -7.05
C PRO A 293 -9.69 -15.82 -7.62
N THR A 294 -9.37 -16.73 -6.72
CA THR A 294 -9.53 -18.17 -6.95
C THR A 294 -10.97 -18.60 -6.62
N SER A 295 -11.35 -19.83 -6.98
CA SER A 295 -12.63 -20.40 -6.56
C SER A 295 -12.76 -20.47 -5.02
N GLN A 296 -11.65 -20.65 -4.30
CA GLN A 296 -11.60 -20.61 -2.85
C GLN A 296 -11.89 -19.21 -2.32
N GLY A 297 -11.28 -18.19 -2.91
CA GLY A 297 -11.50 -16.78 -2.52
C GLY A 297 -12.97 -16.38 -2.72
N ILE A 298 -13.55 -16.68 -3.88
CA ILE A 298 -14.97 -16.39 -4.15
C ILE A 298 -15.89 -17.05 -3.12
N LYS A 299 -15.58 -18.31 -2.74
CA LYS A 299 -16.37 -19.05 -1.75
C LYS A 299 -16.23 -18.47 -0.34
N ALA A 300 -15.02 -18.01 0.01
CA ALA A 300 -14.71 -17.49 1.35
C ALA A 300 -15.25 -16.06 1.59
N SER A 301 -15.25 -15.20 0.56
CA SER A 301 -15.64 -13.78 0.67
C SER A 301 -16.27 -13.29 -0.64
N PRO A 302 -17.48 -13.76 -0.97
CA PRO A 302 -18.12 -13.40 -2.24
C PRO A 302 -18.34 -11.89 -2.39
N GLU A 303 -18.53 -11.17 -1.29
CA GLU A 303 -18.74 -9.72 -1.28
C GLU A 303 -17.52 -8.91 -1.76
N ILE A 304 -16.31 -9.46 -1.63
CA ILE A 304 -15.07 -8.84 -2.13
C ILE A 304 -14.88 -9.13 -3.63
N PHE A 305 -15.41 -10.26 -4.09
CA PHE A 305 -15.12 -10.80 -5.40
C PHE A 305 -16.27 -10.72 -6.39
N TYR A 306 -17.33 -10.02 -6.01
CA TYR A 306 -18.47 -9.79 -6.92
C TYR A 306 -18.18 -8.60 -7.84
N ASP A 307 -17.81 -8.87 -9.09
CA ASP A 307 -17.43 -7.87 -10.09
C ASP A 307 -18.37 -7.88 -11.32
N SER A 308 -19.63 -8.25 -11.19
CA SER A 308 -20.65 -8.12 -12.26
C SER A 308 -20.15 -8.49 -13.68
N GLY A 309 -19.32 -9.52 -13.83
CA GLY A 309 -18.74 -9.94 -15.10
C GLY A 309 -17.51 -9.16 -15.55
N LEU A 310 -17.01 -8.24 -14.74
CA LEU A 310 -15.84 -7.43 -15.02
C LEU A 310 -14.56 -8.28 -14.99
N GLN A 311 -13.68 -8.07 -15.95
CA GLN A 311 -12.39 -8.73 -15.97
C GLN A 311 -11.34 -7.90 -15.22
N ARG A 312 -11.06 -8.24 -13.95
CA ARG A 312 -10.03 -7.58 -13.12
C ARG A 312 -8.69 -7.47 -13.83
N LYS A 313 -8.30 -8.51 -14.57
CA LYS A 313 -7.05 -8.53 -15.32
C LYS A 313 -6.91 -7.33 -16.25
N SER A 314 -7.95 -6.94 -16.98
CA SER A 314 -7.89 -5.77 -17.89
C SER A 314 -7.68 -4.47 -17.12
N VAL A 315 -8.33 -4.34 -15.95
CA VAL A 315 -8.13 -3.17 -15.04
C VAL A 315 -6.71 -3.15 -14.51
N HIS A 316 -6.21 -4.29 -14.04
CA HIS A 316 -4.82 -4.40 -13.54
C HIS A 316 -3.80 -4.08 -14.63
N ASP A 317 -3.99 -4.60 -15.86
CA ASP A 317 -3.11 -4.32 -16.98
C ASP A 317 -3.11 -2.83 -17.36
N HIS A 318 -4.27 -2.17 -17.29
CA HIS A 318 -4.38 -0.74 -17.52
C HIS A 318 -3.67 0.07 -16.43
N VAL A 319 -4.00 -0.18 -15.16
CA VAL A 319 -3.38 0.51 -14.01
C VAL A 319 -1.87 0.31 -13.99
N ALA A 320 -1.39 -0.90 -14.28
CA ALA A 320 0.05 -1.16 -14.31
C ALA A 320 0.75 -0.41 -15.45
N ARG A 321 0.16 -0.33 -16.66
CA ARG A 321 0.72 0.49 -17.75
C ARG A 321 0.79 1.97 -17.37
N THR A 322 -0.26 2.51 -16.77
CA THR A 322 -0.29 3.89 -16.26
C THR A 322 0.79 4.10 -15.20
N ALA A 323 0.91 3.19 -14.23
CA ALA A 323 1.93 3.25 -13.18
C ALA A 323 3.36 3.24 -13.73
N ILE A 324 3.66 2.29 -14.64
CA ILE A 324 4.98 2.15 -15.26
C ILE A 324 5.34 3.39 -16.06
N ALA A 325 4.41 3.91 -16.88
CA ALA A 325 4.63 5.12 -17.67
C ALA A 325 4.87 6.34 -16.75
N PHE A 326 4.07 6.47 -15.69
CA PHE A 326 4.18 7.54 -14.71
C PHE A 326 5.53 7.52 -13.97
N PHE A 327 5.93 6.37 -13.42
CA PHE A 327 7.20 6.26 -12.71
C PHE A 327 8.40 6.46 -13.62
N LYS A 328 8.35 5.97 -14.87
CA LYS A 328 9.43 6.21 -15.86
C LYS A 328 9.57 7.68 -16.26
N ALA A 329 8.48 8.42 -16.31
CA ALA A 329 8.50 9.84 -16.64
C ALA A 329 9.02 10.74 -15.50
N CYS A 330 9.07 10.22 -14.27
CA CYS A 330 9.49 10.94 -13.07
C CYS A 330 10.88 10.49 -12.55
N ARG A 331 11.63 9.73 -13.35
CA ARG A 331 13.02 9.33 -13.06
C ARG A 331 13.99 10.42 -13.45
#